data_9ace68931ba9049024ffccdc09006ea9
#
_entry.id   9ace68931ba9049024ffccdc09006ea9
#
_cell.length_a   1.000
_cell.length_b   1.000
_cell.length_c   1.000
_cell.angle_alpha   90.00
_cell.angle_beta   90.00
_cell.angle_gamma   90.00
#
_symmetry.space_group_name_H-M   'P 1'
#
loop_
_entity.id
_entity.type
_entity.pdbx_description
1 polymer ?
#
loop_
_entity_poly.entity_id
_entity_poly.type
_entity_poly.pdbx_seq_one_letter_code
_entity_poly.pdbx_strand_id
1 'polypeptide(L)'
;LKSRILVAQSKKAEARTLLETLTQEYPEIAEPYNNLAVLYAEEGQIELARAALENALRINPNYATALHNLGDIYQRMARNSYSKALALQPNNAQLQNKVKLLK
;
A
#
# COMPACT_ATOMS: atom_id res chain seq x y z
N LEU A 1 -4.36 -9.67 -26.31
CA LEU A 1 -4.49 -9.70 -24.86
C LEU A 1 -3.17 -9.51 -24.15
N LYS A 2 -2.11 -10.22 -24.57
CA LYS A 2 -0.78 -10.07 -23.97
C LYS A 2 -0.21 -8.66 -24.16
N SER A 3 -0.45 -8.04 -25.33
CA SER A 3 0.04 -6.69 -25.60
C SER A 3 -0.63 -5.65 -24.72
N ARG A 4 -1.93 -5.81 -24.39
CA ARG A 4 -2.63 -4.89 -23.49
C ARG A 4 -2.08 -4.96 -22.07
N ILE A 5 -1.77 -6.16 -21.60
CA ILE A 5 -1.18 -6.36 -20.26
C ILE A 5 0.21 -5.73 -20.20
N LEU A 6 1.04 -5.97 -21.22
CA LEU A 6 2.37 -5.39 -21.29
C LEU A 6 2.34 -3.86 -21.35
N VAL A 7 1.40 -3.29 -22.12
CA VAL A 7 1.26 -1.84 -22.23
C VAL A 7 0.81 -1.25 -20.88
N ALA A 8 -0.15 -1.90 -20.20
CA ALA A 8 -0.61 -1.45 -18.89
C ALA A 8 0.49 -1.49 -17.84
N GLN A 9 1.30 -2.57 -17.82
CA GLN A 9 2.42 -2.72 -16.91
C GLN A 9 3.52 -1.68 -17.19
N SER A 10 3.79 -1.41 -18.47
CA SER A 10 4.76 -0.40 -18.87
C SER A 10 4.32 0.98 -18.40
N LYS A 11 3.04 1.33 -18.56
CA LYS A 11 2.49 2.60 -18.10
C LYS A 11 2.57 2.74 -16.58
N LYS A 12 2.31 1.68 -15.83
CA LYS A 12 2.45 1.69 -14.38
C LYS A 12 3.90 1.89 -13.96
N ALA A 13 4.83 1.23 -14.63
CA ALA A 13 6.26 1.39 -14.36
C ALA A 13 6.73 2.81 -14.66
N GLU A 14 6.26 3.40 -15.76
CA GLU A 14 6.57 4.79 -16.10
C GLU A 14 6.00 5.76 -15.06
N ALA A 15 4.76 5.53 -14.62
CA ALA A 15 4.13 6.35 -13.59
C ALA A 15 4.90 6.27 -12.28
N ARG A 16 5.31 5.06 -11.89
CA ARG A 16 6.11 4.87 -10.67
C ARG A 16 7.43 5.63 -10.76
N THR A 17 8.14 5.51 -11.87
CA THR A 17 9.42 6.20 -12.07
C THR A 17 9.23 7.71 -11.99
N LEU A 18 8.19 8.24 -12.63
CA LEU A 18 7.88 9.66 -12.59
C LEU A 18 7.59 10.11 -11.15
N LEU A 19 6.77 9.36 -10.43
CA LEU A 19 6.42 9.70 -9.05
C LEU A 19 7.63 9.60 -8.12
N GLU A 20 8.48 8.59 -8.31
CA GLU A 20 9.72 8.48 -7.54
C GLU A 20 10.63 9.70 -7.79
N THR A 21 10.73 10.12 -9.05
CA THR A 21 11.49 11.33 -9.40
C THR A 21 10.91 12.57 -8.73
N LEU A 22 9.58 12.71 -8.75
CA LEU A 22 8.91 13.85 -8.12
C LEU A 22 9.14 13.89 -6.60
N THR A 23 9.15 12.73 -5.94
CA THR A 23 9.42 12.70 -4.49
C THR A 23 10.87 13.08 -4.18
N GLN A 24 11.79 12.82 -5.09
CA GLN A 24 13.20 13.22 -4.94
C GLN A 24 13.41 14.71 -5.23
N GLU A 25 12.75 15.23 -6.25
CA GLU A 25 12.91 16.63 -6.63
C GLU A 25 12.10 17.59 -5.77
N TYR A 26 10.95 17.15 -5.28
CA TYR A 26 10.02 17.96 -4.47
C TYR A 26 9.63 17.22 -3.22
N PRO A 27 10.58 16.97 -2.31
CA PRO A 27 10.33 16.14 -1.10
C PRO A 27 9.35 16.78 -0.12
N GLU A 28 9.01 18.06 -0.29
CA GLU A 28 8.08 18.80 0.56
C GLU A 28 6.61 18.69 0.12
N ILE A 29 6.34 18.06 -1.02
CA ILE A 29 4.98 17.91 -1.55
C ILE A 29 4.45 16.51 -1.20
N ALA A 30 3.32 16.47 -0.48
CA ALA A 30 2.77 15.22 0.04
C ALA A 30 2.11 14.35 -1.05
N GLU A 31 1.47 14.97 -2.05
CA GLU A 31 0.65 14.26 -3.02
C GLU A 31 1.39 13.17 -3.81
N PRO A 32 2.61 13.41 -4.35
CA PRO A 32 3.32 12.34 -5.05
C PRO A 32 3.59 11.12 -4.19
N TYR A 33 3.85 11.30 -2.89
CA TYR A 33 4.06 10.18 -1.97
C TYR A 33 2.80 9.33 -1.83
N ASN A 34 1.63 9.98 -1.70
CA ASN A 34 0.37 9.24 -1.62
C ASN A 34 0.10 8.46 -2.92
N ASN A 35 0.31 9.10 -4.06
CA ASN A 35 0.09 8.46 -5.36
C ASN A 35 1.06 7.30 -5.60
N LEU A 36 2.29 7.45 -5.17
CA LEU A 36 3.29 6.39 -5.25
C LEU A 36 2.89 5.20 -4.37
N ALA A 37 2.34 5.49 -3.18
CA ALA A 37 1.86 4.44 -2.28
C ALA A 37 0.76 3.59 -2.92
N VAL A 38 -0.15 4.21 -3.67
CA VAL A 38 -1.22 3.48 -4.37
C VAL A 38 -0.60 2.51 -5.38
N LEU A 39 0.39 2.94 -6.13
CA LEU A 39 1.07 2.06 -7.09
C LEU A 39 1.81 0.92 -6.40
N TYR A 40 2.51 1.20 -5.31
CA TYR A 40 3.19 0.16 -4.54
C TYR A 40 2.19 -0.87 -4.01
N ALA A 41 1.04 -0.41 -3.50
CA ALA A 41 0.01 -1.31 -3.00
C ALA A 41 -0.55 -2.21 -4.09
N GLU A 42 -0.78 -1.67 -5.28
CA GLU A 42 -1.25 -2.44 -6.43
C GLU A 42 -0.25 -3.52 -6.84
N GLU A 43 1.04 -3.26 -6.65
CA GLU A 43 2.10 -4.20 -6.97
C GLU A 43 2.41 -5.17 -5.83
N GLY A 44 1.67 -5.10 -4.72
CA GLY A 44 1.91 -5.94 -3.55
C GLY A 44 3.06 -5.50 -2.66
N GLN A 45 3.63 -4.31 -2.92
CA GLN A 45 4.74 -3.75 -2.15
C GLN A 45 4.20 -3.00 -0.92
N ILE A 46 3.66 -3.75 0.03
CA ILE A 46 2.91 -3.19 1.17
C ILE A 46 3.80 -2.33 2.08
N GLU A 47 5.02 -2.77 2.35
CA GLU A 47 5.95 -2.02 3.20
C GLU A 47 6.36 -0.70 2.57
N LEU A 48 6.60 -0.69 1.25
CA LEU A 48 6.93 0.53 0.54
C LEU A 48 5.73 1.48 0.49
N ALA A 49 4.52 0.93 0.33
CA ALA A 49 3.29 1.72 0.36
C ALA A 49 3.11 2.40 1.72
N ARG A 50 3.32 1.66 2.81
CA ARG A 50 3.24 2.21 4.16
C ARG A 50 4.24 3.35 4.35
N ALA A 51 5.49 3.13 3.97
CA ALA A 51 6.54 4.13 4.13
C ALA A 51 6.22 5.41 3.34
N ALA A 52 5.70 5.27 2.12
CA ALA A 52 5.32 6.42 1.31
C ALA A 52 4.17 7.21 1.94
N LEU A 53 3.16 6.51 2.48
CA LEU A 53 2.05 7.18 3.16
C LEU A 53 2.49 7.88 4.44
N GLU A 54 3.40 7.26 5.19
CA GLU A 54 3.96 7.90 6.38
C GLU A 54 4.71 9.17 6.01
N ASN A 55 5.44 9.17 4.89
CA ASN A 55 6.10 10.38 4.39
C ASN A 55 5.08 11.46 4.00
N ALA A 56 4.00 11.07 3.31
CA ALA A 56 2.95 12.02 2.94
C ALA A 56 2.33 12.67 4.19
N LEU A 57 2.09 11.88 5.23
CA LEU A 57 1.47 12.37 6.47
C LEU A 57 2.42 13.15 7.35
N ARG A 58 3.73 12.91 7.24
CA ARG A 58 4.73 13.74 7.91
C ARG A 58 4.72 15.15 7.32
N ILE A 59 4.55 15.27 6.01
CA ILE A 59 4.49 16.56 5.32
C ILE A 59 3.15 17.25 5.59
N ASN A 60 2.05 16.50 5.48
CA ASN A 60 0.70 17.02 5.70
C ASN A 60 -0.09 16.07 6.60
N PRO A 61 -0.08 16.27 7.94
CA PRO A 61 -0.77 15.38 8.87
C PRO A 61 -2.29 15.31 8.68
N ASN A 62 -2.88 16.28 8.03
CA ASN A 62 -4.32 16.35 7.79
C ASN A 62 -4.74 15.86 6.41
N TYR A 63 -3.85 15.16 5.72
CA TYR A 63 -4.13 14.64 4.38
C TYR A 63 -5.06 13.41 4.50
N ALA A 64 -6.37 13.66 4.38
CA ALA A 64 -7.39 12.64 4.64
C ALA A 64 -7.25 11.41 3.73
N THR A 65 -6.97 11.60 2.45
CA THR A 65 -6.80 10.51 1.50
C THR A 65 -5.64 9.60 1.90
N ALA A 66 -4.53 10.19 2.34
CA ALA A 66 -3.37 9.41 2.78
C ALA A 66 -3.68 8.64 4.08
N LEU A 67 -4.42 9.27 5.01
CA LEU A 67 -4.85 8.59 6.23
C LEU A 67 -5.74 7.39 5.91
N HIS A 68 -6.69 7.57 4.99
CA HIS A 68 -7.56 6.49 4.54
C HIS A 68 -6.75 5.35 3.91
N ASN A 69 -5.86 5.69 3.01
CA ASN A 69 -5.03 4.69 2.33
C ASN A 69 -4.12 3.95 3.31
N LEU A 70 -3.58 4.67 4.31
CA LEU A 70 -2.76 4.03 5.34
C LEU A 70 -3.58 3.05 6.19
N GLY A 71 -4.84 3.42 6.49
CA GLY A 71 -5.75 2.50 7.18
C GLY A 71 -5.93 1.21 6.41
N ASP A 72 -6.13 1.30 5.09
CA ASP A 72 -6.26 0.12 4.22
C ASP A 72 -4.99 -0.73 4.24
N ILE A 73 -3.83 -0.09 4.24
CA ILE A 73 -2.54 -0.80 4.31
C ILE A 73 -2.40 -1.55 5.63
N TYR A 74 -2.71 -0.88 6.75
CA TYR A 74 -2.66 -1.53 8.06
C TYR A 74 -3.63 -2.71 8.15
N GLN A 75 -4.82 -2.58 7.56
CA GLN A 75 -5.79 -3.68 7.52
C GLN A 75 -5.21 -4.89 6.78
N ARG A 76 -4.56 -4.66 5.63
CA ARG A 76 -3.91 -5.73 4.88
C ARG A 76 -2.77 -6.37 5.66
N MET A 77 -1.97 -5.56 6.34
CA MET A 77 -0.88 -6.04 7.18
C MET A 77 -1.41 -6.89 8.35
N ALA A 78 -2.49 -6.42 9.00
CA ALA A 78 -3.12 -7.16 10.09
C ALA A 78 -3.65 -8.51 9.60
N ARG A 79 -4.35 -8.51 8.46
CA ARG A 79 -4.87 -9.74 7.87
C ARG A 79 -3.74 -10.73 7.56
N ASN A 80 -2.64 -10.25 6.99
CA ASN A 80 -1.49 -11.08 6.67
C ASN A 80 -0.89 -11.71 7.93
N SER A 81 -0.77 -10.92 9.00
CA SER A 81 -0.24 -11.40 10.28
C SER A 81 -1.17 -12.45 10.92
N TYR A 82 -2.47 -12.18 10.92
CA TYR A 82 -3.45 -13.12 11.45
C TYR A 82 -3.47 -14.42 10.64
N SER A 83 -3.34 -14.34 9.32
CA SER A 83 -3.29 -15.51 8.46
C SER A 83 -2.06 -16.37 8.74
N LYS A 84 -0.91 -15.75 8.95
CA LYS A 84 0.31 -16.47 9.34
C LYS A 84 0.16 -17.15 10.71
N ALA A 85 -0.43 -16.45 11.67
CA ALA A 85 -0.69 -17.01 12.99
C ALA A 85 -1.65 -18.18 12.89
N LEU A 86 -2.69 -18.06 12.06
CA LEU A 86 -3.67 -19.13 11.86
C LEU A 86 -3.03 -20.37 11.21
N ALA A 87 -2.07 -20.17 10.30
CA ALA A 87 -1.34 -21.29 9.69
C ALA A 87 -0.56 -22.08 10.76
N LEU A 88 -0.08 -21.41 11.80
CA LEU A 88 0.61 -22.03 12.92
C LEU A 88 -0.34 -22.63 13.94
N GLN A 89 -1.55 -22.07 14.05
CA GLN A 89 -2.58 -22.51 15.00
C GLN A 89 -3.94 -22.64 14.28
N PRO A 90 -4.09 -23.64 13.38
CA PRO A 90 -5.27 -23.69 12.49
C PRO A 90 -6.60 -23.88 13.22
N ASN A 91 -6.59 -24.37 14.46
CA ASN A 91 -7.81 -24.58 15.23
C ASN A 91 -8.14 -23.44 16.18
N ASN A 92 -7.40 -22.33 16.10
CA ASN A 92 -7.63 -21.16 16.95
C ASN A 92 -8.85 -20.38 16.44
N ALA A 93 -9.97 -20.49 17.15
CA ALA A 93 -11.24 -19.86 16.75
C ALA A 93 -11.14 -18.32 16.71
N GLN A 94 -10.40 -17.72 17.65
CA GLN A 94 -10.18 -16.27 17.67
C GLN A 94 -9.50 -15.80 16.39
N LEU A 95 -8.45 -16.50 15.96
CA LEU A 95 -7.72 -16.15 14.73
C LEU A 95 -8.58 -16.35 13.49
N GLN A 96 -9.38 -17.43 13.46
CA GLN A 96 -10.31 -17.67 12.37
C GLN A 96 -11.30 -16.51 12.21
N ASN A 97 -11.85 -16.03 13.32
CA ASN A 97 -12.79 -14.91 13.31
C ASN A 97 -12.12 -13.62 12.86
N LYS A 98 -10.90 -13.35 13.31
CA LYS A 98 -10.18 -12.14 12.92
C LYS A 98 -9.86 -12.11 11.42
N VAL A 99 -9.47 -13.24 10.84
CA VAL A 99 -9.23 -13.34 9.41
C VAL A 99 -10.52 -13.08 8.63
N LYS A 100 -11.66 -13.61 9.09
CA LYS A 100 -12.96 -13.38 8.45
C LYS A 100 -13.36 -11.90 8.48
N LEU A 101 -13.12 -11.23 9.60
CA LEU A 101 -13.51 -9.83 9.76
C LEU A 101 -12.69 -8.88 8.87
N LEU A 102 -11.47 -9.28 8.49
CA LEU A 102 -10.57 -8.45 7.69
C LEU A 102 -10.57 -8.79 6.21
N LYS A 103 -11.45 -9.67 5.78
CA LYS A 103 -11.58 -9.98 4.36
C LYS A 103 -12.24 -8.84 3.60
#